data_e1ba0342e4bc786d71f96c4bc862913a
#
_entry.id   e1ba0342e4bc786d71f96c4bc862913a
#
_cell.length_a   1.000
_cell.length_b   1.000
_cell.length_c   1.000
_cell.angle_alpha   90.00
_cell.angle_beta   90.00
_cell.angle_gamma   90.00
#
_symmetry.space_group_name_H-M   'P 1'
#
loop_
_entity.id
_entity.type
_entity.pdbx_description
1 polymer ?
#
loop_
_entity_poly.entity_id
_entity_poly.type
_entity_poly.pdbx_seq_one_letter_code
_entity_poly.pdbx_strand_id
1 'polypeptide(L)'
;MNKDFARQQMIAQQVRAWDVLDSNVLNGLSELQRELFVPHDFQAMAFADTEIPLGHDQKMMTPTIEGRVLQALELTGAESVLEIGTGSGFLSACLAKLSSHVTSVDIYEDFLQAASDRFADCDIQNITLQKMDATKELPVEKFDAIAVTGSLQVLDERLIHALNP
;
A
#
# COMPACT_ATOMS: atom_id res chain seq x y z
N MET A 1 0.74 8.52 24.15
CA MET A 1 -0.04 9.19 23.06
C MET A 1 -1.18 8.28 22.67
N ASN A 2 -2.41 8.79 22.56
CA ASN A 2 -3.54 8.00 22.06
C ASN A 2 -3.36 7.83 20.54
N LYS A 3 -3.07 6.61 20.09
CA LYS A 3 -2.77 6.29 18.67
C LYS A 3 -3.99 6.55 17.77
N ASP A 4 -5.19 6.25 18.23
CA ASP A 4 -6.41 6.47 17.45
C ASP A 4 -6.65 7.96 17.22
N PHE A 5 -6.47 8.78 18.23
CA PHE A 5 -6.55 10.23 18.08
C PHE A 5 -5.48 10.76 17.12
N ALA A 6 -4.23 10.29 17.22
CA ALA A 6 -3.16 10.72 16.32
C ALA A 6 -3.45 10.30 14.86
N ARG A 7 -4.00 9.10 14.62
CA ARG A 7 -4.43 8.61 13.29
C ARG A 7 -5.54 9.51 12.74
N GLN A 8 -6.55 9.84 13.53
CA GLN A 8 -7.63 10.75 13.10
C GLN A 8 -7.11 12.14 12.76
N GLN A 9 -6.16 12.67 13.54
CA GLN A 9 -5.53 13.96 13.22
C GLN A 9 -4.71 13.92 11.94
N MET A 10 -3.95 12.84 11.69
CA MET A 10 -3.23 12.61 10.43
C MET A 10 -4.19 12.65 9.24
N ILE A 11 -5.31 11.92 9.31
CA ILE A 11 -6.31 11.88 8.24
C ILE A 11 -6.93 13.26 8.03
N ALA A 12 -7.37 13.92 9.11
CA ALA A 12 -8.09 15.19 9.00
C ALA A 12 -7.22 16.37 8.56
N GLN A 13 -5.97 16.42 9.02
CA GLN A 13 -5.11 17.60 8.85
C GLN A 13 -4.03 17.42 7.78
N GLN A 14 -3.69 16.18 7.42
CA GLN A 14 -2.68 15.90 6.41
C GLN A 14 -3.33 15.32 5.14
N VAL A 15 -3.95 14.13 5.23
CA VAL A 15 -4.48 13.42 4.07
C VAL A 15 -5.58 14.22 3.37
N ARG A 16 -6.58 14.70 4.12
CA ARG A 16 -7.68 15.51 3.54
C ARG A 16 -7.21 16.86 3.01
N ALA A 17 -6.19 17.45 3.63
CA ALA A 17 -5.62 18.72 3.16
C ALA A 17 -4.93 18.62 1.80
N TRP A 18 -4.61 17.40 1.36
CA TRP A 18 -4.07 17.06 0.04
C TRP A 18 -5.13 16.53 -0.93
N ASP A 19 -6.37 16.98 -0.78
CA ASP A 19 -7.51 16.66 -1.64
C ASP A 19 -7.85 15.16 -1.73
N VAL A 20 -7.56 14.39 -0.68
CA VAL A 20 -8.08 13.03 -0.54
C VAL A 20 -9.46 13.14 0.12
N LEU A 21 -10.51 13.00 -0.67
CA LEU A 21 -11.91 13.24 -0.25
C LEU A 21 -12.79 11.99 -0.36
N ASP A 22 -12.31 10.93 -1.01
CA ASP A 22 -13.03 9.68 -1.14
C ASP A 22 -13.26 9.05 0.25
N SER A 23 -14.54 8.81 0.57
CA SER A 23 -14.94 8.32 1.89
C SER A 23 -14.44 6.89 2.16
N ASN A 24 -14.37 6.03 1.13
CA ASN A 24 -13.90 4.66 1.28
C ASN A 24 -12.40 4.64 1.59
N VAL A 25 -11.63 5.49 0.90
CA VAL A 25 -10.19 5.67 1.16
C VAL A 25 -9.96 6.19 2.58
N LEU A 26 -10.68 7.24 2.99
CA LEU A 26 -10.54 7.81 4.34
C LEU A 26 -10.94 6.81 5.43
N ASN A 27 -11.99 6.03 5.22
CA ASN A 27 -12.42 4.97 6.14
C ASN A 27 -11.36 3.86 6.22
N GLY A 28 -10.85 3.39 5.08
CA GLY A 28 -9.78 2.38 5.05
C GLY A 28 -8.54 2.81 5.83
N LEU A 29 -8.08 4.06 5.63
CA LEU A 29 -6.96 4.63 6.38
C LEU A 29 -7.26 4.79 7.88
N SER A 30 -8.52 5.02 8.25
CA SER A 30 -8.95 5.16 9.65
C SER A 30 -9.00 3.81 10.38
N GLU A 31 -9.43 2.75 9.70
CA GLU A 31 -9.61 1.42 10.27
C GLU A 31 -8.28 0.67 10.44
N LEU A 32 -7.33 0.90 9.53
CA LEU A 32 -6.03 0.23 9.57
C LEU A 32 -5.07 0.92 10.54
N GLN A 33 -4.43 0.13 11.35
CA GLN A 33 -3.43 0.60 12.33
C GLN A 33 -2.08 0.79 11.66
N ARG A 34 -1.87 1.95 10.99
CA ARG A 34 -0.65 2.25 10.25
C ARG A 34 0.62 2.01 11.05
N GLU A 35 0.59 2.27 12.36
CA GLU A 35 1.71 2.06 13.27
C GLU A 35 2.16 0.61 13.39
N LEU A 36 1.34 -0.38 13.03
CA LEU A 36 1.74 -1.80 13.01
C LEU A 36 2.63 -2.12 11.79
N PHE A 37 2.54 -1.32 10.74
CA PHE A 37 3.31 -1.47 9.51
C PHE A 37 4.63 -0.69 9.51
N VAL A 38 4.84 0.13 10.52
CA VAL A 38 6.06 0.94 10.68
C VAL A 38 7.09 0.15 11.49
N PRO A 39 8.38 0.10 11.06
CA PRO A 39 9.44 -0.53 11.85
C PRO A 39 9.49 0.02 13.27
N HIS A 40 9.81 -0.84 14.23
CA HIS A 40 9.75 -0.52 15.68
C HIS A 40 10.46 0.80 16.04
N ASP A 41 11.64 1.02 15.47
CA ASP A 41 12.46 2.21 15.80
C ASP A 41 11.84 3.53 15.29
N PHE A 42 10.88 3.45 14.36
CA PHE A 42 10.22 4.59 13.73
C PHE A 42 8.75 4.73 14.10
N GLN A 43 8.22 3.92 15.02
CA GLN A 43 6.79 3.95 15.38
C GLN A 43 6.30 5.31 15.88
N ALA A 44 7.17 6.12 16.48
CA ALA A 44 6.84 7.48 16.88
C ALA A 44 6.51 8.41 15.69
N MET A 45 6.95 8.06 14.49
CA MET A 45 6.74 8.80 13.24
C MET A 45 5.57 8.27 12.41
N ALA A 46 4.86 7.23 12.88
CA ALA A 46 3.82 6.55 12.11
C ALA A 46 2.73 7.47 11.55
N PHE A 47 2.46 8.59 12.22
CA PHE A 47 1.41 9.54 11.84
C PHE A 47 1.97 10.88 11.33
N ALA A 48 3.28 10.98 11.15
CA ALA A 48 3.92 12.15 10.54
C ALA A 48 3.91 12.03 9.02
N ASP A 49 3.75 13.16 8.32
CA ASP A 49 3.82 13.20 6.86
C ASP A 49 5.28 13.19 6.39
N THR A 50 5.93 12.07 6.60
CA THR A 50 7.33 11.82 6.26
C THR A 50 7.54 10.40 5.77
N GLU A 51 8.55 10.21 4.92
CA GLU A 51 8.99 8.88 4.51
C GLU A 51 9.68 8.17 5.69
N ILE A 52 9.44 6.86 5.82
CA ILE A 52 10.01 6.03 6.88
C ILE A 52 10.94 4.98 6.28
N PRO A 53 12.21 4.91 6.71
CA PRO A 53 13.15 3.89 6.23
C PRO A 53 12.65 2.47 6.55
N LEU A 54 12.77 1.56 5.56
CA LEU A 54 12.37 0.15 5.69
C LEU A 54 13.56 -0.81 5.69
N GLY A 55 14.71 -0.38 5.22
CA GLY A 55 15.86 -1.21 4.88
C GLY A 55 16.10 -1.24 3.36
N HIS A 56 17.22 -1.82 2.92
CA HIS A 56 17.59 -1.90 1.49
C HIS A 56 17.52 -0.54 0.76
N ASP A 57 17.78 0.56 1.45
CA ASP A 57 17.60 1.94 0.95
C ASP A 57 16.16 2.24 0.48
N GLN A 58 15.19 1.41 0.87
CA GLN A 58 13.77 1.61 0.57
C GLN A 58 13.07 2.37 1.70
N LYS A 59 11.94 3.01 1.35
CA LYS A 59 11.18 3.83 2.27
C LYS A 59 9.68 3.57 2.12
N MET A 60 8.97 3.62 3.23
CA MET A 60 7.51 3.69 3.25
C MET A 60 7.09 5.11 2.83
N MET A 61 6.07 5.20 1.99
CA MET A 61 5.52 6.49 1.54
C MET A 61 4.92 7.29 2.70
N THR A 62 4.75 8.60 2.46
CA THR A 62 4.04 9.46 3.41
C THR A 62 2.54 9.16 3.39
N PRO A 63 1.80 9.40 4.49
CA PRO A 63 0.34 9.20 4.53
C PRO A 63 -0.42 9.95 3.44
N THR A 64 0.04 11.14 3.06
CA THR A 64 -0.58 11.94 2.00
C THR A 64 -0.43 11.28 0.64
N ILE A 65 0.74 10.74 0.31
CA ILE A 65 0.97 10.03 -0.95
C ILE A 65 0.19 8.72 -0.99
N GLU A 66 0.17 7.95 0.11
CA GLU A 66 -0.64 6.72 0.21
C GLU A 66 -2.12 7.02 -0.07
N GLY A 67 -2.68 8.04 0.56
CA GLY A 67 -4.08 8.46 0.32
C GLY A 67 -4.33 8.89 -1.13
N ARG A 68 -3.40 9.62 -1.74
CA ARG A 68 -3.50 10.06 -3.15
C ARG A 68 -3.45 8.88 -4.12
N VAL A 69 -2.57 7.90 -3.90
CA VAL A 69 -2.49 6.68 -4.71
C VAL A 69 -3.80 5.90 -4.61
N LEU A 70 -4.31 5.67 -3.39
CA LEU A 70 -5.56 4.93 -3.18
C LEU A 70 -6.75 5.62 -3.88
N GLN A 71 -6.87 6.95 -3.76
CA GLN A 71 -7.95 7.69 -4.40
C GLN A 71 -7.84 7.67 -5.93
N ALA A 72 -6.63 7.75 -6.49
CA ALA A 72 -6.42 7.76 -7.94
C ALA A 72 -6.78 6.44 -8.62
N LEU A 73 -6.83 5.33 -7.87
CA LEU A 73 -7.21 4.03 -8.39
C LEU A 73 -8.73 3.85 -8.55
N GLU A 74 -9.56 4.71 -7.92
CA GLU A 74 -11.02 4.71 -8.03
C GLU A 74 -11.66 3.33 -7.79
N LEU A 75 -11.16 2.58 -6.79
CA LEU A 75 -11.59 1.22 -6.49
C LEU A 75 -13.01 1.20 -5.91
N THR A 76 -13.82 0.23 -6.35
CA THR A 76 -15.23 0.05 -5.96
C THR A 76 -15.48 -1.15 -5.05
N GLY A 77 -14.44 -1.97 -4.82
CA GLY A 77 -14.50 -3.19 -4.01
C GLY A 77 -14.53 -4.49 -4.81
N ALA A 78 -14.67 -4.41 -6.14
CA ALA A 78 -14.78 -5.59 -7.01
C ALA A 78 -13.47 -5.93 -7.74
N GLU A 79 -12.54 -5.01 -7.78
CA GLU A 79 -11.34 -5.07 -8.60
C GLU A 79 -10.32 -6.08 -8.07
N SER A 80 -9.59 -6.71 -8.99
CA SER A 80 -8.30 -7.36 -8.76
C SER A 80 -7.18 -6.35 -8.97
N VAL A 81 -6.29 -6.20 -7.99
CA VAL A 81 -5.23 -5.18 -8.01
C VAL A 81 -3.86 -5.83 -8.00
N LEU A 82 -2.96 -5.38 -8.88
CA LEU A 82 -1.53 -5.65 -8.78
C LEU A 82 -0.83 -4.48 -8.09
N GLU A 83 -0.07 -4.77 -7.04
CA GLU A 83 0.85 -3.82 -6.43
C GLU A 83 2.28 -4.23 -6.73
N ILE A 84 3.09 -3.29 -7.22
CA ILE A 84 4.53 -3.48 -7.45
C ILE A 84 5.29 -2.68 -6.42
N GLY A 85 5.87 -3.37 -5.44
CA GLY A 85 6.55 -2.81 -4.29
C GLY A 85 5.74 -2.96 -3.01
N THR A 86 5.77 -4.14 -2.38
CA THR A 86 5.07 -4.42 -1.11
C THR A 86 5.58 -3.55 0.04
N GLY A 87 6.90 -3.39 0.14
CA GLY A 87 7.54 -2.59 1.17
C GLY A 87 7.07 -2.96 2.58
N SER A 88 6.46 -2.01 3.29
CA SER A 88 5.92 -2.25 4.63
C SER A 88 4.65 -3.12 4.66
N GLY A 89 3.96 -3.27 3.52
CA GLY A 89 2.65 -3.91 3.40
C GLY A 89 1.46 -3.00 3.77
N PHE A 90 1.67 -1.76 4.18
CA PHE A 90 0.57 -0.89 4.58
C PHE A 90 -0.36 -0.54 3.40
N LEU A 91 0.22 -0.16 2.25
CA LEU A 91 -0.60 0.14 1.08
C LEU A 91 -1.31 -1.12 0.57
N SER A 92 -0.64 -2.28 0.57
CA SER A 92 -1.28 -3.57 0.24
C SER A 92 -2.50 -3.82 1.12
N ALA A 93 -2.40 -3.57 2.43
CA ALA A 93 -3.50 -3.71 3.38
C ALA A 93 -4.65 -2.72 3.08
N CYS A 94 -4.34 -1.47 2.73
CA CYS A 94 -5.34 -0.48 2.30
C CYS A 94 -6.04 -0.91 1.00
N LEU A 95 -5.27 -1.37 0.00
CA LEU A 95 -5.81 -1.89 -1.26
C LEU A 95 -6.74 -3.08 -1.03
N ALA A 96 -6.37 -3.99 -0.12
CA ALA A 96 -7.20 -5.15 0.22
C ALA A 96 -8.54 -4.77 0.86
N LYS A 97 -8.62 -3.64 1.56
CA LYS A 97 -9.87 -3.08 2.08
C LYS A 97 -10.76 -2.48 0.99
N LEU A 98 -10.19 -2.06 -0.12
CA LEU A 98 -10.86 -1.31 -1.19
C LEU A 98 -11.10 -2.15 -2.46
N SER A 99 -10.63 -3.39 -2.50
CA SER A 99 -10.71 -4.28 -3.67
C SER A 99 -11.10 -5.70 -3.29
N SER A 100 -11.40 -6.53 -4.28
CA SER A 100 -11.71 -7.94 -4.05
C SER A 100 -10.47 -8.77 -3.71
N HIS A 101 -9.35 -8.48 -4.36
CA HIS A 101 -8.08 -9.19 -4.18
C HIS A 101 -6.88 -8.33 -4.57
N VAL A 102 -5.77 -8.50 -3.86
CA VAL A 102 -4.49 -7.86 -4.15
C VAL A 102 -3.44 -8.92 -4.40
N THR A 103 -2.73 -8.81 -5.51
CA THR A 103 -1.44 -9.48 -5.72
C THR A 103 -0.34 -8.45 -5.54
N SER A 104 0.49 -8.62 -4.52
CA SER A 104 1.58 -7.68 -4.21
C SER A 104 2.92 -8.36 -4.41
N VAL A 105 3.80 -7.72 -5.17
CA VAL A 105 5.11 -8.27 -5.52
C VAL A 105 6.25 -7.41 -4.98
N ASP A 106 7.32 -8.05 -4.51
CA ASP A 106 8.54 -7.37 -4.09
C ASP A 106 9.77 -8.23 -4.40
N ILE A 107 10.92 -7.59 -4.56
CA ILE A 107 12.21 -8.28 -4.76
C ILE A 107 12.82 -8.75 -3.44
N TYR A 108 12.42 -8.12 -2.31
CA TYR A 108 12.98 -8.39 -0.99
C TYR A 108 12.10 -9.36 -0.20
N GLU A 109 12.62 -10.55 0.05
CA GLU A 109 11.92 -11.62 0.78
C GLU A 109 11.55 -11.23 2.21
N ASP A 110 12.41 -10.49 2.88
CA ASP A 110 12.21 -10.01 4.26
C ASP A 110 11.04 -9.02 4.35
N PHE A 111 10.80 -8.20 3.32
CA PHE A 111 9.62 -7.35 3.25
C PHE A 111 8.34 -8.17 3.11
N LEU A 112 8.35 -9.17 2.22
CA LEU A 112 7.20 -10.06 2.02
C LEU A 112 6.87 -10.84 3.30
N GLN A 113 7.87 -11.37 3.99
CA GLN A 113 7.65 -12.09 5.25
C GLN A 113 7.08 -11.16 6.32
N ALA A 114 7.68 -9.98 6.50
CA ALA A 114 7.19 -9.01 7.48
C ALA A 114 5.76 -8.51 7.16
N ALA A 115 5.43 -8.34 5.88
CA ALA A 115 4.07 -7.97 5.44
C ALA A 115 3.08 -9.12 5.73
N SER A 116 3.46 -10.37 5.42
CA SER A 116 2.65 -11.55 5.70
C SER A 116 2.28 -11.68 7.18
N ASP A 117 3.26 -11.49 8.08
CA ASP A 117 3.04 -11.55 9.52
C ASP A 117 2.04 -10.45 9.98
N ARG A 118 2.19 -9.22 9.46
CA ARG A 118 1.28 -8.10 9.76
C ARG A 118 -0.13 -8.33 9.23
N PHE A 119 -0.28 -8.94 8.05
CA PHE A 119 -1.59 -9.27 7.49
C PHE A 119 -2.30 -10.31 8.35
N ALA A 120 -1.57 -11.31 8.86
CA ALA A 120 -2.12 -12.28 9.80
C ALA A 120 -2.58 -11.63 11.11
N ASP A 121 -1.78 -10.71 11.67
CA ASP A 121 -2.12 -9.95 12.88
C ASP A 121 -3.36 -9.04 12.68
N CYS A 122 -3.60 -8.59 11.45
CA CYS A 122 -4.73 -7.72 11.09
C CYS A 122 -5.93 -8.48 10.49
N ASP A 123 -5.90 -9.83 10.43
CA ASP A 123 -6.92 -10.69 9.80
C ASP A 123 -7.23 -10.30 8.34
N ILE A 124 -6.19 -9.97 7.57
CA ILE A 124 -6.29 -9.65 6.14
C ILE A 124 -5.95 -10.90 5.33
N GLN A 125 -6.91 -11.41 4.54
CA GLN A 125 -6.79 -12.72 3.87
C GLN A 125 -6.84 -12.63 2.33
N ASN A 126 -7.19 -11.48 1.76
CA ASN A 126 -7.35 -11.30 0.32
C ASN A 126 -6.11 -10.68 -0.35
N ILE A 127 -4.91 -11.02 0.16
CA ILE A 127 -3.63 -10.62 -0.42
C ILE A 127 -2.80 -11.86 -0.77
N THR A 128 -2.30 -11.91 -1.98
CA THR A 128 -1.26 -12.86 -2.42
C THR A 128 0.06 -12.14 -2.52
N LEU A 129 1.06 -12.62 -1.79
CA LEU A 129 2.44 -12.10 -1.84
C LEU A 129 3.30 -12.95 -2.77
N GLN A 130 4.07 -12.31 -3.65
CA GLN A 130 4.98 -13.01 -4.57
C GLN A 130 6.34 -12.33 -4.59
N LYS A 131 7.40 -13.13 -4.44
CA LYS A 131 8.76 -12.64 -4.69
C LYS A 131 9.00 -12.56 -6.18
N MET A 132 9.17 -11.34 -6.70
CA MET A 132 9.29 -11.09 -8.12
C MET A 132 10.04 -9.80 -8.41
N ASP A 133 10.87 -9.82 -9.42
CA ASP A 133 11.48 -8.61 -10.00
C ASP A 133 10.60 -8.14 -11.18
N ALA A 134 9.71 -7.19 -10.92
CA ALA A 134 8.78 -6.67 -11.91
C ALA A 134 9.45 -6.01 -13.12
N THR A 135 10.74 -5.66 -13.02
CA THR A 135 11.51 -5.20 -14.19
C THR A 135 11.82 -6.31 -15.18
N LYS A 136 11.78 -7.57 -14.75
CA LYS A 136 12.08 -8.74 -15.57
C LYS A 136 10.82 -9.50 -15.98
N GLU A 137 9.90 -9.70 -15.04
CA GLU A 137 8.68 -10.48 -15.24
C GLU A 137 7.50 -9.85 -14.49
N LEU A 138 6.28 -10.15 -14.95
CA LEU A 138 5.03 -9.77 -14.27
C LEU A 138 4.20 -11.03 -14.03
N PRO A 139 3.27 -11.02 -13.06
CA PRO A 139 2.29 -12.08 -12.90
C PRO A 139 1.56 -12.36 -14.24
N VAL A 140 1.21 -13.61 -14.47
CA VAL A 140 0.57 -14.04 -15.74
C VAL A 140 -0.88 -13.59 -15.85
N GLU A 141 -1.55 -13.47 -14.70
CA GLU A 141 -2.92 -12.99 -14.60
C GLU A 141 -3.03 -11.51 -15.00
N LYS A 142 -4.25 -11.11 -15.33
CA LYS A 142 -4.59 -9.71 -15.60
C LYS A 142 -5.30 -9.08 -14.42
N PHE A 143 -5.19 -7.76 -14.32
CA PHE A 143 -5.69 -6.97 -13.20
C PHE A 143 -6.60 -5.84 -13.69
N ASP A 144 -7.53 -5.42 -12.83
CA ASP A 144 -8.40 -4.29 -13.10
C ASP A 144 -7.70 -2.96 -12.80
N ALA A 145 -6.75 -2.96 -11.86
CA ALA A 145 -5.91 -1.82 -11.53
C ALA A 145 -4.49 -2.25 -11.18
N ILE A 146 -3.52 -1.37 -11.42
CA ILE A 146 -2.11 -1.60 -11.07
C ILE A 146 -1.58 -0.38 -10.32
N ALA A 147 -1.07 -0.62 -9.10
CA ALA A 147 -0.35 0.36 -8.30
C ALA A 147 1.15 0.10 -8.41
N VAL A 148 1.89 1.01 -9.02
CA VAL A 148 3.35 0.93 -9.09
C VAL A 148 3.93 1.85 -8.03
N THR A 149 4.33 1.27 -6.91
CA THR A 149 4.88 2.00 -5.77
C THR A 149 6.40 1.85 -5.65
N GLY A 150 6.95 0.81 -6.29
CA GLY A 150 8.36 0.71 -6.58
C GLY A 150 8.78 1.71 -7.68
N SER A 151 9.99 2.26 -7.58
CA SER A 151 10.48 3.21 -8.58
C SER A 151 10.80 2.53 -9.91
N LEU A 152 10.20 3.01 -10.99
CA LEU A 152 10.54 2.62 -12.36
C LEU A 152 11.15 3.82 -13.10
N GLN A 153 12.23 3.58 -13.86
CA GLN A 153 12.89 4.64 -14.64
C GLN A 153 12.08 5.04 -15.88
N VAL A 154 11.35 4.09 -16.45
CA VAL A 154 10.54 4.24 -17.67
C VAL A 154 9.24 3.49 -17.48
N LEU A 155 8.14 4.02 -18.02
CA LEU A 155 6.88 3.29 -18.07
C LEU A 155 7.07 2.01 -18.90
N ASP A 156 6.79 0.88 -18.28
CA ASP A 156 6.86 -0.43 -18.93
C ASP A 156 5.51 -0.75 -19.58
N GLU A 157 5.50 -0.87 -20.91
CA GLU A 157 4.27 -1.21 -21.66
C GLU A 157 3.66 -2.56 -21.24
N ARG A 158 4.44 -3.47 -20.66
CA ARG A 158 3.92 -4.74 -20.14
C ARG A 158 2.87 -4.52 -19.05
N LEU A 159 2.99 -3.42 -18.26
CA LEU A 159 1.99 -3.06 -17.25
C LEU A 159 0.64 -2.72 -17.90
N ILE A 160 0.66 -2.00 -19.02
CA ILE A 160 -0.56 -1.69 -19.78
C ILE A 160 -1.20 -2.98 -20.30
N HIS A 161 -0.39 -3.92 -20.80
CA HIS A 161 -0.87 -5.21 -21.28
C HIS A 161 -1.33 -6.15 -20.15
N ALA A 162 -0.91 -5.94 -18.92
CA ALA A 162 -1.36 -6.68 -17.75
C ALA A 162 -2.73 -6.20 -17.22
N LEU A 163 -3.26 -5.08 -17.72
CA LEU A 163 -4.60 -4.62 -17.38
C LEU A 163 -5.67 -5.40 -18.15
N ASN A 164 -6.82 -5.58 -17.50
CA ASN A 164 -8.05 -5.99 -18.16
C ASN A 164 -8.51 -4.89 -19.13
N PRO A 165 -9.17 -5.26 -20.26
CA PRO A 165 -9.70 -4.30 -21.21
C PRO A 165 -10.85 -3.46 -20.65
#